data_61be6131126ec3557ed8cd7359e7e706
#
_entry.id   61be6131126ec3557ed8cd7359e7e706
#
_cell.length_a   1.000
_cell.length_b   1.000
_cell.length_c   1.000
_cell.angle_alpha   90.00
_cell.angle_beta   90.00
_cell.angle_gamma   90.00
#
_symmetry.space_group_name_H-M   'P 1'
#
loop_
_entity.id
_entity.type
_entity.pdbx_description
1 polymer ?
#
loop_
_entity_poly.entity_id
_entity_poly.type
_entity_poly.pdbx_seq_one_letter_code
_entity_poly.pdbx_strand_id
1 'polypeptide(L)'
;FDVIIVDVNDPLEGGPSYMLFTLELYQIVTERLKKDGIVIVQSGSASISENDVFTSIYHTLNKVFPHVFPYVTYIPSYALPWGFCMATHNPSNLDIPGEEIDARINAKITGNLRFYDSITHHSLFNLPKYLRTDIQRQRRIIQDKDPLMEHYPGISVESTTP
;
A
#
# COMPACT_ATOMS: atom_id res chain seq x y z
N PHE A 1 -13.70 10.16 6.54
CA PHE A 1 -12.41 10.10 7.22
C PHE A 1 -11.40 10.99 6.50
N ASP A 2 -10.48 11.59 7.24
CA ASP A 2 -9.35 12.33 6.67
C ASP A 2 -8.23 11.38 6.25
N VAL A 3 -8.02 10.30 7.03
CA VAL A 3 -7.06 9.24 6.75
C VAL A 3 -7.70 7.89 7.05
N ILE A 4 -7.49 6.93 6.16
CA ILE A 4 -7.82 5.52 6.36
C ILE A 4 -6.52 4.74 6.18
N ILE A 5 -6.18 3.89 7.14
CA ILE A 5 -5.00 3.02 7.08
C ILE A 5 -5.49 1.57 7.08
N VAL A 6 -5.14 0.85 6.02
CA VAL A 6 -5.37 -0.60 5.89
C VAL A 6 -4.03 -1.28 6.14
N ASP A 7 -3.77 -1.57 7.41
CA ASP A 7 -2.56 -2.24 7.89
C ASP A 7 -2.98 -3.58 8.52
N VAL A 8 -3.18 -4.56 7.66
CA VAL A 8 -3.67 -5.90 8.00
C VAL A 8 -2.70 -6.94 7.48
N ASN A 9 -2.84 -8.19 7.90
CA ASN A 9 -2.02 -9.28 7.40
C ASN A 9 -2.17 -9.44 5.89
N ASP A 10 -1.14 -9.99 5.24
CA ASP A 10 -1.18 -10.34 3.82
C ASP A 10 -2.38 -11.25 3.50
N PRO A 11 -2.84 -11.27 2.24
CA PRO A 11 -4.01 -12.04 1.82
C PRO A 11 -3.69 -13.55 1.76
N LEU A 12 -3.47 -14.16 2.93
CA LEU A 12 -3.19 -15.58 3.05
C LEU A 12 -4.44 -16.43 2.79
N GLU A 13 -4.27 -17.56 2.14
CA GLU A 13 -5.33 -18.55 1.98
C GLU A 13 -5.87 -18.99 3.36
N GLY A 14 -7.20 -18.89 3.54
CA GLY A 14 -7.85 -19.17 4.82
C GLY A 14 -7.63 -18.14 5.93
N GLY A 15 -6.89 -17.07 5.67
CA GLY A 15 -6.69 -15.95 6.57
C GLY A 15 -7.91 -15.00 6.62
N PRO A 16 -8.03 -14.16 7.64
CA PRO A 16 -9.17 -13.23 7.75
C PRO A 16 -9.11 -12.03 6.81
N SER A 17 -7.95 -11.75 6.19
CA SER A 17 -7.68 -10.46 5.55
C SER A 17 -7.84 -10.44 4.05
N TYR A 18 -7.95 -11.58 3.37
CA TYR A 18 -7.92 -11.64 1.90
C TYR A 18 -9.01 -10.82 1.21
N MET A 19 -10.16 -10.63 1.87
CA MET A 19 -11.26 -9.78 1.37
C MET A 19 -11.02 -8.28 1.57
N LEU A 20 -9.96 -7.92 2.29
CA LEU A 20 -9.65 -6.51 2.60
C LEU A 20 -8.76 -5.83 1.53
N PHE A 21 -8.57 -6.49 0.38
CA PHE A 21 -7.77 -5.97 -0.74
C PHE A 21 -8.56 -5.89 -2.05
N THR A 22 -9.88 -6.10 -1.99
CA THR A 22 -10.74 -6.18 -3.18
C THR A 22 -11.16 -4.81 -3.71
N LEU A 23 -11.52 -4.79 -4.98
CA LEU A 23 -12.09 -3.62 -5.65
C LEU A 23 -13.32 -3.09 -4.91
N GLU A 24 -14.17 -4.00 -4.46
CA GLU A 24 -15.42 -3.71 -3.76
C GLU A 24 -15.15 -3.03 -2.42
N LEU A 25 -14.15 -3.51 -1.65
CA LEU A 25 -13.72 -2.81 -0.44
C LEU A 25 -13.22 -1.40 -0.75
N TYR A 26 -12.39 -1.22 -1.77
CA TYR A 26 -11.87 0.11 -2.10
C TYR A 26 -12.94 1.08 -2.59
N GLN A 27 -14.01 0.58 -3.21
CA GLN A 27 -15.21 1.38 -3.52
C GLN A 27 -15.90 1.88 -2.24
N ILE A 28 -16.02 1.04 -1.22
CA ILE A 28 -16.56 1.45 0.09
C ILE A 28 -15.62 2.47 0.76
N VAL A 29 -14.31 2.23 0.70
CA VAL A 29 -13.30 3.13 1.26
C VAL A 29 -13.40 4.51 0.64
N THR A 30 -13.51 4.61 -0.69
CA THR A 30 -13.59 5.91 -1.39
C THR A 30 -14.84 6.71 -1.01
N GLU A 31 -15.98 6.02 -0.76
CA GLU A 31 -17.21 6.67 -0.29
C GLU A 31 -17.09 7.23 1.14
N ARG A 32 -16.22 6.65 1.97
CA ARG A 32 -16.00 7.06 3.36
C ARG A 32 -14.87 8.08 3.52
N LEU A 33 -14.06 8.23 2.50
CA LEU A 33 -12.95 9.17 2.49
C LEU A 33 -13.45 10.58 2.14
N LYS A 34 -12.95 11.59 2.84
CA LYS A 34 -13.19 12.99 2.48
C LYS A 34 -12.51 13.32 1.15
N LYS A 35 -12.92 14.40 0.50
CA LYS A 35 -12.39 14.87 -0.78
C LYS A 35 -10.86 15.00 -0.78
N ASP A 36 -10.30 15.50 0.32
CA ASP A 36 -8.85 15.67 0.49
C ASP A 36 -8.24 14.57 1.38
N GLY A 37 -8.98 13.50 1.58
CA GLY A 37 -8.54 12.37 2.39
C GLY A 37 -7.55 11.48 1.66
N ILE A 38 -6.82 10.69 2.47
CA ILE A 38 -5.80 9.75 1.99
C ILE A 38 -6.10 8.36 2.55
N VAL A 39 -6.05 7.36 1.69
CA VAL A 39 -5.96 5.96 2.12
C VAL A 39 -4.56 5.44 1.93
N ILE A 40 -4.07 4.68 2.89
CA ILE A 40 -2.78 3.98 2.84
C ILE A 40 -3.05 2.50 3.03
N VAL A 41 -2.50 1.67 2.14
CA VAL A 41 -2.66 0.22 2.17
C VAL A 41 -1.28 -0.43 2.27
N GLN A 42 -1.07 -1.25 3.30
CA GLN A 42 0.02 -2.22 3.34
C GLN A 42 -0.16 -3.15 2.14
N SER A 43 0.89 -3.40 1.37
CA SER A 43 0.76 -4.04 0.06
C SER A 43 1.71 -5.23 -0.16
N GLY A 44 2.30 -5.75 0.90
CA GLY A 44 3.14 -6.95 0.84
C GLY A 44 4.58 -6.70 0.37
N SER A 45 5.25 -7.78 0.01
CA SER A 45 6.63 -7.75 -0.45
C SER A 45 6.81 -6.92 -1.73
N ALA A 46 7.87 -6.12 -1.76
CA ALA A 46 8.32 -5.40 -2.94
C ALA A 46 9.65 -5.96 -3.49
N SER A 47 9.98 -7.21 -3.17
CA SER A 47 11.22 -7.83 -3.63
C SER A 47 11.15 -8.19 -5.12
N ILE A 48 12.30 -8.32 -5.76
CA ILE A 48 12.39 -8.61 -7.19
C ILE A 48 11.79 -9.98 -7.58
N SER A 49 11.78 -10.91 -6.65
CA SER A 49 11.26 -12.28 -6.86
C SER A 49 9.81 -12.46 -6.42
N GLU A 50 9.24 -11.46 -5.71
CA GLU A 50 7.96 -11.63 -5.05
C GLU A 50 7.31 -10.25 -4.84
N ASN A 51 6.54 -9.79 -5.82
CA ASN A 51 5.87 -8.49 -5.76
C ASN A 51 4.47 -8.51 -6.41
N ASP A 52 3.91 -9.70 -6.64
CA ASP A 52 2.60 -9.84 -7.30
C ASP A 52 1.47 -9.26 -6.47
N VAL A 53 1.51 -9.42 -5.14
CA VAL A 53 0.54 -8.81 -4.21
C VAL A 53 0.60 -7.29 -4.33
N PHE A 54 1.78 -6.71 -4.18
CA PHE A 54 2.00 -5.28 -4.25
C PHE A 54 1.50 -4.67 -5.56
N THR A 55 1.89 -5.27 -6.68
CA THR A 55 1.51 -4.77 -8.00
C THR A 55 0.02 -4.95 -8.30
N SER A 56 -0.60 -6.03 -7.78
CA SER A 56 -2.05 -6.28 -7.91
C SER A 56 -2.87 -5.30 -7.08
N ILE A 57 -2.46 -5.01 -5.84
CA ILE A 57 -3.11 -4.02 -4.97
C ILE A 57 -3.02 -2.63 -5.61
N TYR A 58 -1.83 -2.22 -6.08
CA TYR A 58 -1.66 -0.97 -6.80
C TYR A 58 -2.61 -0.87 -7.99
N HIS A 59 -2.69 -1.93 -8.80
CA HIS A 59 -3.52 -1.93 -10.00
C HIS A 59 -5.02 -1.89 -9.68
N THR A 60 -5.43 -2.55 -8.59
CA THR A 60 -6.82 -2.53 -8.10
C THR A 60 -7.20 -1.13 -7.58
N LEU A 61 -6.34 -0.50 -6.80
CA LEU A 61 -6.56 0.87 -6.31
C LEU A 61 -6.71 1.89 -7.46
N ASN A 62 -5.94 1.73 -8.54
CA ASN A 62 -6.04 2.59 -9.72
C ASN A 62 -7.37 2.44 -10.50
N LYS A 63 -8.22 1.45 -10.18
CA LYS A 63 -9.58 1.35 -10.72
C LYS A 63 -10.58 2.21 -9.96
N VAL A 64 -10.24 2.61 -8.75
CA VAL A 64 -11.13 3.34 -7.84
C VAL A 64 -10.66 4.78 -7.61
N PHE A 65 -9.35 4.97 -7.48
CA PHE A 65 -8.77 6.28 -7.18
C PHE A 65 -8.09 6.88 -8.41
N PRO A 66 -8.26 8.19 -8.65
CA PRO A 66 -7.59 8.88 -9.76
C PRO A 66 -6.07 9.01 -9.54
N HIS A 67 -5.62 8.97 -8.29
CA HIS A 67 -4.21 9.13 -7.96
C HIS A 67 -3.79 8.06 -6.96
N VAL A 68 -2.84 7.20 -7.37
CA VAL A 68 -2.25 6.16 -6.54
C VAL A 68 -0.74 6.28 -6.61
N PHE A 69 -0.11 6.37 -5.44
CA PHE A 69 1.33 6.55 -5.27
C PHE A 69 1.91 5.35 -4.52
N PRO A 70 2.55 4.43 -5.23
CA PRO A 70 3.22 3.31 -4.60
C PRO A 70 4.54 3.77 -4.00
N TYR A 71 4.88 3.28 -2.82
CA TYR A 71 6.17 3.54 -2.19
C TYR A 71 6.71 2.30 -1.49
N VAL A 72 7.99 2.28 -1.24
CA VAL A 72 8.69 1.14 -0.67
C VAL A 72 9.61 1.60 0.45
N THR A 73 9.61 0.83 1.54
CA THR A 73 10.58 0.97 2.60
C THR A 73 11.11 -0.40 3.03
N TYR A 74 12.28 -0.42 3.65
CA TYR A 74 12.82 -1.65 4.23
C TYR A 74 12.25 -1.84 5.63
N ILE A 75 11.62 -2.99 5.87
CA ILE A 75 11.10 -3.37 7.18
C ILE A 75 12.04 -4.39 7.81
N PRO A 76 12.81 -4.01 8.86
CA PRO A 76 13.83 -4.90 9.45
C PRO A 76 13.29 -6.23 9.94
N SER A 77 12.07 -6.25 10.49
CA SER A 77 11.43 -7.47 11.00
C SER A 77 11.08 -8.48 9.90
N TYR A 78 10.87 -8.03 8.68
CA TYR A 78 10.60 -8.88 7.53
C TYR A 78 11.86 -9.19 6.71
N ALA A 79 12.95 -8.48 6.97
CA ALA A 79 14.22 -8.54 6.22
C ALA A 79 14.04 -8.33 4.70
N LEU A 80 12.99 -7.63 4.29
CA LEU A 80 12.59 -7.41 2.90
C LEU A 80 12.21 -5.94 2.65
N PRO A 81 12.34 -5.45 1.41
CA PRO A 81 11.65 -4.25 0.98
C PRO A 81 10.15 -4.50 0.98
N TRP A 82 9.39 -3.60 1.59
CA TRP A 82 7.96 -3.72 1.77
C TRP A 82 7.21 -2.62 1.04
N GLY A 83 6.18 -3.00 0.33
CA GLY A 83 5.37 -2.12 -0.50
C GLY A 83 4.18 -1.53 0.25
N PHE A 84 3.88 -0.29 -0.08
CA PHE A 84 2.70 0.43 0.38
C PHE A 84 2.11 1.19 -0.80
N CYS A 85 0.79 1.33 -0.82
CA CYS A 85 0.10 2.18 -1.77
C CYS A 85 -0.65 3.28 -1.03
N MET A 86 -0.41 4.51 -1.43
CA MET A 86 -1.15 5.68 -0.98
C MET A 86 -2.09 6.13 -2.10
N ALA A 87 -3.38 6.33 -1.80
CA ALA A 87 -4.35 6.75 -2.81
C ALA A 87 -5.19 7.93 -2.32
N THR A 88 -5.58 8.81 -3.25
CA THR A 88 -6.34 10.03 -2.94
C THR A 88 -7.11 10.53 -4.16
N HIS A 89 -8.11 11.38 -3.90
CA HIS A 89 -8.78 12.16 -4.95
C HIS A 89 -8.06 13.47 -5.28
N ASN A 90 -7.21 13.97 -4.38
CA ASN A 90 -6.48 15.21 -4.54
C ASN A 90 -4.96 14.99 -4.50
N PRO A 91 -4.25 15.08 -5.65
CA PRO A 91 -2.82 14.81 -5.72
C PRO A 91 -1.96 15.85 -5.02
N SER A 92 -2.47 17.07 -4.80
CA SER A 92 -1.71 18.16 -4.14
C SER A 92 -1.30 17.83 -2.70
N ASN A 93 -1.90 16.80 -2.10
CA ASN A 93 -1.54 16.32 -0.76
C ASN A 93 -0.23 15.51 -0.74
N LEU A 94 0.28 15.11 -1.91
CA LEU A 94 1.42 14.21 -2.04
C LEU A 94 2.59 14.82 -2.82
N ASP A 95 2.31 15.76 -3.69
CA ASP A 95 3.34 16.53 -4.41
C ASP A 95 3.72 17.77 -3.58
N ILE A 96 4.41 17.52 -2.46
CA ILE A 96 4.80 18.54 -1.50
C ILE A 96 6.30 18.81 -1.67
N PRO A 97 6.70 20.09 -1.84
CA PRO A 97 8.12 20.47 -1.86
C PRO A 97 8.86 20.03 -0.60
N GLY A 98 10.11 19.59 -0.73
CA GLY A 98 10.90 19.11 0.41
C GLY A 98 10.99 20.11 1.54
N GLU A 99 11.19 21.39 1.24
CA GLU A 99 11.23 22.46 2.22
C GLU A 99 9.94 22.57 3.05
N GLU A 100 8.78 22.32 2.41
CA GLU A 100 7.51 22.33 3.11
C GLU A 100 7.34 21.09 4.00
N ILE A 101 7.84 19.91 3.56
CA ILE A 101 7.84 18.70 4.39
C ILE A 101 8.63 18.96 5.67
N ASP A 102 9.85 19.46 5.56
CA ASP A 102 10.72 19.73 6.71
C ASP A 102 10.14 20.84 7.62
N ALA A 103 9.53 21.86 7.05
CA ALA A 103 8.83 22.88 7.81
C ALA A 103 7.64 22.31 8.60
N ARG A 104 6.84 21.41 7.99
CA ARG A 104 5.71 20.73 8.67
C ARG A 104 6.19 19.83 9.80
N ILE A 105 7.30 19.09 9.60
CA ILE A 105 7.90 18.25 10.63
C ILE A 105 8.32 19.13 11.81
N ASN A 106 9.10 20.17 11.56
CA ASN A 106 9.59 21.08 12.59
C ASN A 106 8.46 21.78 13.38
N ALA A 107 7.35 22.10 12.71
CA ALA A 107 6.21 22.76 13.33
C ALA A 107 5.32 21.84 14.18
N LYS A 108 5.26 20.54 13.85
CA LYS A 108 4.25 19.63 14.42
C LYS A 108 4.84 18.51 15.27
N ILE A 109 6.11 18.17 15.09
CA ILE A 109 6.73 17.04 15.76
C ILE A 109 7.67 17.56 16.85
N THR A 110 7.43 17.12 18.07
CA THR A 110 8.36 17.34 19.18
C THR A 110 9.37 16.21 19.24
N GLY A 111 10.65 16.54 19.16
CA GLY A 111 11.75 15.58 19.16
C GLY A 111 12.36 15.41 17.77
N ASN A 112 13.35 14.52 17.70
CA ASN A 112 14.10 14.27 16.47
C ASN A 112 13.62 12.98 15.81
N LEU A 113 13.14 13.07 14.57
CA LEU A 113 12.82 11.88 13.76
C LEU A 113 14.15 11.28 13.26
N ARG A 114 14.33 9.98 13.49
CA ARG A 114 15.56 9.27 13.11
C ARG A 114 15.53 8.72 11.69
N PHE A 115 14.35 8.59 11.11
CA PHE A 115 14.16 7.93 9.81
C PHE A 115 13.60 8.87 8.75
N TYR A 116 12.73 9.79 9.11
CA TYR A 116 11.91 10.51 8.13
C TYR A 116 12.25 12.01 8.09
N ASP A 117 12.53 12.46 6.88
CA ASP A 117 12.74 13.85 6.45
C ASP A 117 12.31 14.01 4.99
N SER A 118 12.50 15.17 4.40
CA SER A 118 12.15 15.44 3.02
C SER A 118 12.93 14.59 2.03
N ILE A 119 14.19 14.29 2.28
CA ILE A 119 15.05 13.46 1.41
C ILE A 119 14.53 12.02 1.43
N THR A 120 14.25 11.49 2.60
CA THR A 120 13.68 10.15 2.78
C THR A 120 12.31 10.07 2.14
N HIS A 121 11.45 11.09 2.32
CA HIS A 121 10.13 11.14 1.68
C HIS A 121 10.24 10.92 0.17
N HIS A 122 11.00 11.72 -0.52
CA HIS A 122 11.17 11.60 -1.98
C HIS A 122 11.82 10.27 -2.38
N SER A 123 12.75 9.76 -1.58
CA SER A 123 13.40 8.47 -1.83
C SER A 123 12.41 7.31 -1.81
N LEU A 124 11.45 7.29 -0.88
CA LEU A 124 10.47 6.22 -0.73
C LEU A 124 9.60 6.04 -1.99
N PHE A 125 9.28 7.13 -2.68
CA PHE A 125 8.45 7.12 -3.89
C PHE A 125 9.25 6.89 -5.19
N ASN A 126 10.58 6.91 -5.14
CA ASN A 126 11.45 6.61 -6.28
C ASN A 126 11.67 5.10 -6.42
N LEU A 127 10.66 4.41 -6.93
CA LEU A 127 10.69 2.96 -7.06
C LEU A 127 11.83 2.46 -7.95
N PRO A 128 12.46 1.31 -7.61
CA PRO A 128 13.40 0.60 -8.48
C PRO A 128 12.80 0.29 -9.86
N LYS A 129 13.67 0.19 -10.87
CA LYS A 129 13.24 -0.04 -12.27
C LYS A 129 12.40 -1.31 -12.43
N TYR A 130 12.75 -2.41 -11.76
CA TYR A 130 12.01 -3.66 -11.86
C TYR A 130 10.56 -3.49 -11.38
N LEU A 131 10.33 -2.83 -10.25
CA LEU A 131 8.97 -2.58 -9.74
C LEU A 131 8.15 -1.72 -10.69
N ARG A 132 8.74 -0.64 -11.25
CA ARG A 132 8.05 0.17 -12.26
C ARG A 132 7.65 -0.65 -13.48
N THR A 133 8.51 -1.60 -13.89
CA THR A 133 8.23 -2.50 -15.00
C THR A 133 7.12 -3.50 -14.64
N ASP A 134 7.18 -4.09 -13.46
CA ASP A 134 6.20 -5.10 -13.02
C ASP A 134 4.82 -4.48 -12.79
N ILE A 135 4.76 -3.29 -12.20
CA ILE A 135 3.53 -2.48 -12.12
C ILE A 135 2.91 -2.26 -13.51
N GLN A 136 3.73 -1.90 -14.51
CA GLN A 136 3.23 -1.68 -15.87
C GLN A 136 2.74 -2.96 -16.55
N ARG A 137 3.26 -4.12 -16.16
CA ARG A 137 2.88 -5.43 -16.72
C ARG A 137 1.67 -6.03 -16.01
N GLN A 138 1.44 -5.71 -14.75
CA GLN A 138 0.33 -6.24 -13.96
C GLN A 138 -1.02 -5.90 -14.60
N ARG A 139 -1.96 -6.87 -14.55
CA ARG A 139 -3.33 -6.72 -15.08
C ARG A 139 -4.38 -7.21 -14.11
N ARG A 140 -3.97 -7.86 -13.02
CA ARG A 140 -4.92 -8.42 -12.06
C ARG A 140 -5.66 -7.32 -11.32
N ILE A 141 -6.98 -7.45 -11.29
CA ILE A 141 -7.87 -6.70 -10.41
C ILE A 141 -8.39 -7.67 -9.38
N ILE A 142 -8.13 -7.39 -8.13
CA ILE A 142 -8.59 -8.22 -7.02
C ILE A 142 -10.06 -7.91 -6.79
N GLN A 143 -10.93 -8.92 -6.83
CA GLN A 143 -12.38 -8.79 -6.66
C GLN A 143 -12.89 -9.79 -5.63
N ASP A 144 -14.04 -9.54 -5.01
CA ASP A 144 -14.65 -10.45 -4.02
C ASP A 144 -14.88 -11.86 -4.58
N LYS A 145 -15.20 -11.97 -5.87
CA LYS A 145 -15.38 -13.24 -6.58
C LYS A 145 -14.08 -13.93 -6.97
N ASP A 146 -12.95 -13.21 -6.99
CA ASP A 146 -11.62 -13.70 -7.34
C ASP A 146 -10.58 -12.97 -6.45
N PRO A 147 -10.60 -13.22 -5.13
CA PRO A 147 -9.69 -12.58 -4.22
C PRO A 147 -8.26 -13.07 -4.44
N LEU A 148 -7.30 -12.22 -4.06
CA LEU A 148 -5.91 -12.61 -4.03
C LEU A 148 -5.69 -13.48 -2.80
N MET A 149 -5.09 -14.66 -3.00
CA MET A 149 -4.72 -15.55 -1.91
C MET A 149 -3.28 -16.00 -2.13
N GLU A 150 -2.40 -15.68 -1.17
CA GLU A 150 -1.05 -16.20 -1.15
C GLU A 150 -1.03 -17.57 -0.49
N HIS A 151 -0.42 -18.51 -1.18
CA HIS A 151 -0.20 -19.85 -0.65
C HIS A 151 1.22 -19.97 -0.13
N TYR A 152 1.40 -20.08 1.19
CA TYR A 152 2.71 -20.39 1.78
C TYR A 152 2.84 -21.90 1.96
N PRO A 153 3.76 -22.56 1.25
CA PRO A 153 4.03 -23.97 1.45
C PRO A 153 4.43 -24.26 2.90
N GLY A 154 3.60 -24.99 3.64
CA GLY A 154 3.87 -25.37 5.04
C GLY A 154 2.89 -24.78 6.08
N ILE A 155 2.01 -23.88 5.71
CA ILE A 155 0.89 -23.47 6.56
C ILE A 155 -0.37 -24.20 6.04
N SER A 156 -0.61 -25.41 6.51
CA SER A 156 -1.92 -26.05 6.32
C SER A 156 -2.90 -25.42 7.32
N VAL A 157 -3.82 -24.62 6.83
CA VAL A 157 -4.99 -24.22 7.61
C VAL A 157 -5.88 -25.45 7.70
N GLU A 158 -5.89 -26.13 8.85
CA GLU A 158 -6.88 -27.17 9.10
C GLU A 158 -8.26 -26.54 8.95
N SER A 159 -9.03 -26.98 7.95
CA SER A 159 -10.39 -26.58 7.74
C SER A 159 -11.22 -27.06 8.95
N THR A 160 -11.39 -26.19 9.92
CA THR A 160 -12.44 -26.35 10.92
C THR A 160 -13.78 -26.10 10.24
N THR A 161 -14.30 -27.13 9.56
CA THR A 161 -15.70 -27.16 9.16
C THR A 161 -16.54 -27.41 10.42
N PRO A 162 -17.56 -26.58 10.70
CA PRO A 162 -18.45 -26.78 11.82
C PRO A 162 -19.35 -28.01 11.64
#